data_c8fb23d3a8e11b1edeae40fab753c7d5
#
_entry.id   c8fb23d3a8e11b1edeae40fab753c7d5
#
_cell.length_a   1.000
_cell.length_b   1.000
_cell.length_c   1.000
_cell.angle_alpha   90.00
_cell.angle_beta   90.00
_cell.angle_gamma   90.00
#
_symmetry.space_group_name_H-M   'P 1'
#
loop_
_entity.id
_entity.type
_entity.pdbx_description
1 polymer ?
#
loop_
_entity_poly.entity_id
_entity_poly.type
_entity_poly.pdbx_seq_one_letter_code
_entity_poly.pdbx_strand_id
1 'polypeptide(L)'
;MNIGEASERSGLPSKTIRYYEDIGLIRPERGGNGYRDYAVADVHKLRFLQRSRGLGFSVEECRQLLALYEDKARASADVRDIAETKLGEIDRKIRELTELRRTLEHLVHACHGNDRPDCPILEELSDGR
;
A
#
# COMPACT_ATOMS: atom_id res chain seq x y z
N MET A 1 12.80 17.13 13.95
CA MET A 1 13.06 17.54 12.54
C MET A 1 11.76 17.95 11.87
N ASN A 2 11.86 18.74 10.80
CA ASN A 2 10.68 19.15 10.04
C ASN A 2 10.17 18.06 9.10
N ILE A 3 9.02 18.31 8.47
CA ILE A 3 8.40 17.33 7.57
C ILE A 3 9.26 17.03 6.33
N GLY A 4 10.03 18.00 5.84
CA GLY A 4 10.92 17.79 4.71
C GLY A 4 12.00 16.75 5.00
N GLU A 5 12.63 16.85 6.16
CA GLU A 5 13.61 15.85 6.60
C GLU A 5 12.98 14.49 6.86
N ALA A 6 11.80 14.48 7.49
CA ALA A 6 11.06 13.24 7.74
C ALA A 6 10.70 12.56 6.42
N SER A 7 10.31 13.34 5.41
CA SER A 7 10.03 12.83 4.07
C SER A 7 11.26 12.19 3.43
N GLU A 8 12.40 12.86 3.46
CA GLU A 8 13.64 12.33 2.90
C GLU A 8 14.09 11.05 3.59
N ARG A 9 14.05 11.04 4.91
CA ARG A 9 14.51 9.89 5.70
C ARG A 9 13.57 8.68 5.63
N SER A 10 12.27 8.91 5.50
CA SER A 10 11.28 7.83 5.46
C SER A 10 11.02 7.29 4.06
N GLY A 11 11.31 8.08 3.03
CA GLY A 11 10.98 7.76 1.65
C GLY A 11 9.52 8.03 1.30
N LEU A 12 8.78 8.69 2.18
CA LEU A 12 7.37 9.04 1.95
C LEU A 12 7.23 10.51 1.55
N PRO A 13 6.34 10.85 0.59
CA PRO A 13 6.05 12.24 0.29
C PRO A 13 5.46 12.97 1.51
N SER A 14 5.75 14.24 1.64
CA SER A 14 5.21 15.06 2.74
C SER A 14 3.69 15.02 2.82
N LYS A 15 3.02 14.99 1.67
CA LYS A 15 1.56 14.87 1.60
C LYS A 15 1.06 13.57 2.25
N THR A 16 1.75 12.46 2.02
CA THR A 16 1.41 11.17 2.60
C THR A 16 1.62 11.19 4.12
N ILE A 17 2.70 11.81 4.58
CA ILE A 17 2.98 11.94 6.01
C ILE A 17 1.88 12.75 6.70
N ARG A 18 1.42 13.85 6.11
CA ARG A 18 0.31 14.64 6.62
C ARG A 18 -0.98 13.83 6.70
N TYR A 19 -1.25 13.04 5.67
CA TYR A 19 -2.41 12.17 5.64
C TYR A 19 -2.35 11.14 6.78
N TYR A 20 -1.20 10.52 7.01
CA TYR A 20 -1.03 9.55 8.09
C TYR A 20 -1.20 10.20 9.47
N GLU A 21 -0.80 11.45 9.63
CA GLU A 21 -1.08 12.21 10.84
C GLU A 21 -2.58 12.48 10.99
N ASP A 22 -3.24 12.89 9.91
CA ASP A 22 -4.67 13.21 9.92
C ASP A 22 -5.53 12.01 10.33
N ILE A 23 -5.16 10.81 9.91
CA ILE A 23 -5.89 9.58 10.26
C ILE A 23 -5.36 8.92 11.54
N GLY A 24 -4.43 9.56 12.23
CA GLY A 24 -3.94 9.10 13.53
C GLY A 24 -2.96 7.94 13.49
N LEU A 25 -2.35 7.64 12.34
CA LEU A 25 -1.31 6.62 12.27
C LEU A 25 -0.02 7.06 12.96
N ILE A 26 0.31 8.33 12.88
CA ILE A 26 1.44 8.93 13.58
C ILE A 26 0.98 10.19 14.29
N ARG A 27 1.66 10.52 15.39
CA ARG A 27 1.34 11.70 16.20
C ARG A 27 2.64 12.40 16.62
N PRO A 28 3.23 13.19 15.70
CA PRO A 28 4.45 13.93 16.04
C PRO A 28 4.11 15.02 17.05
N GLU A 29 5.07 15.33 17.91
CA GLU A 29 4.94 16.45 18.83
C GLU A 29 5.02 17.75 18.05
N ARG A 30 4.40 18.82 18.62
CA ARG A 30 4.54 20.15 18.06
C ARG A 30 5.60 20.91 18.85
N GLY A 31 6.47 21.62 18.12
CA GLY A 31 7.43 22.50 18.73
C GLY A 31 6.78 23.75 19.32
N GLY A 32 7.55 24.55 20.05
CA GLY A 32 7.06 25.76 20.70
C GLY A 32 6.48 26.82 19.75
N ASN A 33 6.79 26.72 18.46
CA ASN A 33 6.26 27.60 17.39
C ASN A 33 5.01 27.04 16.72
N GLY A 34 4.45 25.91 17.21
CA GLY A 34 3.28 25.28 16.64
C GLY A 34 3.51 24.39 15.43
N TYR A 35 4.73 24.35 14.90
CA TYR A 35 5.08 23.47 13.80
C TYR A 35 5.32 22.04 14.29
N ARG A 36 5.10 21.07 13.39
CA ARG A 36 5.34 19.66 13.68
C ARG A 36 6.84 19.41 13.87
N ASP A 37 7.16 18.65 14.91
CA ASP A 37 8.52 18.23 15.19
C ASP A 37 8.58 16.71 15.19
N TYR A 38 9.14 16.15 14.11
CA TYR A 38 9.26 14.70 13.94
C TYR A 38 10.52 14.20 14.65
N ALA A 39 10.32 13.21 15.51
CA ALA A 39 11.43 12.53 16.19
C ALA A 39 11.98 11.39 15.32
N VAL A 40 13.15 10.87 15.70
CA VAL A 40 13.73 9.70 15.04
C VAL A 40 12.77 8.50 15.11
N ALA A 41 12.08 8.33 16.23
CA ALA A 41 11.07 7.28 16.39
C ALA A 41 9.91 7.42 15.38
N ASP A 42 9.50 8.66 15.09
CA ASP A 42 8.47 8.92 14.08
C ASP A 42 8.95 8.51 12.67
N VAL A 43 10.21 8.78 12.36
CA VAL A 43 10.80 8.36 11.09
C VAL A 43 10.82 6.83 10.97
N HIS A 44 11.14 6.12 12.05
CA HIS A 44 11.10 4.65 12.06
C HIS A 44 9.70 4.12 11.79
N LYS A 45 8.68 4.72 12.39
CA LYS A 45 7.28 4.37 12.14
C LYS A 45 6.89 4.63 10.68
N LEU A 46 7.30 5.78 10.15
CA LEU A 46 7.03 6.14 8.76
C LEU A 46 7.69 5.15 7.78
N ARG A 47 8.93 4.73 8.05
CA ARG A 47 9.59 3.69 7.25
C ARG A 47 8.85 2.36 7.33
N PHE A 48 8.40 1.99 8.51
CA PHE A 48 7.60 0.78 8.70
C PHE A 48 6.32 0.84 7.85
N LEU A 49 5.63 1.96 7.87
CA LEU A 49 4.42 2.18 7.08
C LEU A 49 4.71 2.17 5.58
N GLN A 50 5.80 2.80 5.17
CA GLN A 50 6.21 2.81 3.77
C GLN A 50 6.46 1.39 3.24
N ARG A 51 7.18 0.57 4.01
CA ARG A 51 7.47 -0.82 3.63
C ARG A 51 6.21 -1.68 3.62
N SER A 52 5.38 -1.56 4.63
CA SER A 52 4.14 -2.33 4.73
C SER A 52 3.19 -2.02 3.58
N ARG A 53 3.03 -0.72 3.24
CA ARG A 53 2.23 -0.32 2.10
C ARG A 53 2.82 -0.84 0.79
N GLY A 54 4.14 -0.79 0.66
CA GLY A 54 4.83 -1.32 -0.52
C GLY A 54 4.65 -2.82 -0.73
N LEU A 55 4.41 -3.57 0.35
CA LEU A 55 4.12 -5.00 0.30
C LEU A 55 2.64 -5.30 0.04
N GLY A 56 1.81 -4.28 -0.08
CA GLY A 56 0.40 -4.45 -0.41
C GLY A 56 -0.56 -4.47 0.77
N PHE A 57 -0.07 -4.17 1.99
CA PHE A 57 -0.97 -4.02 3.14
C PHE A 57 -1.79 -2.74 3.00
N SER A 58 -3.07 -2.82 3.35
CA SER A 58 -3.94 -1.64 3.38
C SER A 58 -3.55 -0.71 4.52
N VAL A 59 -4.04 0.53 4.49
CA VAL A 59 -3.80 1.49 5.58
C VAL A 59 -4.29 0.94 6.92
N GLU A 60 -5.45 0.30 6.95
CA GLU A 60 -6.00 -0.27 8.18
C GLU A 60 -5.18 -1.47 8.67
N GLU A 61 -4.69 -2.31 7.75
CA GLU A 61 -3.77 -3.40 8.09
C GLU A 61 -2.45 -2.85 8.62
N CYS A 62 -1.95 -1.76 8.05
CA CYS A 62 -0.76 -1.08 8.54
C CYS A 62 -0.96 -0.56 9.96
N ARG A 63 -2.15 -0.05 10.27
CA ARG A 63 -2.51 0.39 11.63
C ARG A 63 -2.41 -0.76 12.62
N GLN A 64 -2.95 -1.92 12.25
CA GLN A 64 -2.90 -3.13 13.08
C GLN A 64 -1.46 -3.61 13.30
N LEU A 65 -0.68 -3.66 12.22
CA LEU A 65 0.72 -4.09 12.28
C LEU A 65 1.57 -3.13 13.12
N LEU A 66 1.36 -1.82 12.98
CA LEU A 66 2.09 -0.82 13.74
C LEU A 66 1.77 -0.93 15.24
N ALA A 67 0.50 -1.14 15.59
CA ALA A 67 0.10 -1.34 16.97
C ALA A 67 0.78 -2.56 17.59
N LEU A 68 0.86 -3.67 16.84
CA LEU A 68 1.57 -4.87 17.28
C LEU A 68 3.07 -4.64 17.40
N TYR A 69 3.65 -3.90 16.46
CA TYR A 69 5.08 -3.57 16.52
C TYR A 69 5.45 -2.77 17.76
N GLU A 70 4.58 -1.84 18.16
CA GLU A 70 4.78 -1.00 19.35
C GLU A 70 4.47 -1.73 20.67
N ASP A 71 3.66 -2.77 20.62
CA ASP A 71 3.28 -3.56 21.79
C ASP A 71 4.36 -4.60 22.10
N LYS A 72 5.11 -4.37 23.17
CA LYS A 72 6.18 -5.28 23.59
C LYS A 72 5.66 -6.60 24.16
N ALA A 73 4.38 -6.65 24.51
CA ALA A 73 3.73 -7.87 25.01
C ALA A 73 3.04 -8.66 23.90
N ARG A 74 3.25 -8.29 22.64
CA ARG A 74 2.62 -8.95 21.50
C ARG A 74 2.94 -10.42 21.41
N ALA A 75 1.95 -11.21 20.99
CA ALA A 75 2.17 -12.60 20.63
C ALA A 75 2.57 -12.68 19.14
N SER A 76 3.60 -13.47 18.83
CA SER A 76 4.01 -13.69 17.44
C SER A 76 2.91 -14.35 16.60
N ALA A 77 2.01 -15.12 17.25
CA ALA A 77 0.86 -15.72 16.60
C ALA A 77 -0.08 -14.68 15.99
N ASP A 78 -0.25 -13.52 16.64
CA ASP A 78 -1.11 -12.45 16.13
C ASP A 78 -0.54 -11.84 14.85
N VAL A 79 0.76 -11.64 14.81
CA VAL A 79 1.46 -11.14 13.61
C VAL A 79 1.38 -12.19 12.49
N ARG A 80 1.56 -13.46 12.83
CA ARG A 80 1.46 -14.56 11.87
C ARG A 80 0.08 -14.64 11.22
N ASP A 81 -0.98 -14.49 12.01
CA ASP A 81 -2.35 -14.55 11.51
C ASP A 81 -2.63 -13.44 10.47
N ILE A 82 -2.14 -12.23 10.73
CA ILE A 82 -2.28 -11.12 9.79
C ILE A 82 -1.53 -11.42 8.50
N ALA A 83 -0.32 -11.95 8.61
CA ALA A 83 0.50 -12.31 7.45
C ALA A 83 -0.14 -13.45 6.64
N GLU A 84 -0.69 -14.47 7.30
CA GLU A 84 -1.36 -15.58 6.62
C GLU A 84 -2.61 -15.12 5.87
N THR A 85 -3.40 -14.23 6.46
CA THR A 85 -4.55 -13.63 5.80
C THR A 85 -4.12 -12.89 4.54
N LYS A 86 -3.04 -12.10 4.63
CA LYS A 86 -2.51 -11.37 3.49
C LYS A 86 -2.00 -12.32 2.40
N LEU A 87 -1.34 -13.42 2.77
CA LEU A 87 -0.88 -14.43 1.81
C LEU A 87 -2.06 -15.00 1.01
N GLY A 88 -3.18 -15.30 1.68
CA GLY A 88 -4.38 -15.79 1.00
C GLY A 88 -4.93 -14.79 -0.01
N GLU A 89 -4.93 -13.51 0.34
CA GLU A 89 -5.36 -12.43 -0.56
C GLU A 89 -4.43 -12.29 -1.77
N ILE A 90 -3.13 -12.36 -1.54
CA ILE A 90 -2.12 -12.29 -2.61
C ILE A 90 -2.28 -13.47 -3.56
N ASP A 91 -2.43 -14.68 -3.03
CA ASP A 91 -2.62 -15.88 -3.86
C ASP A 91 -3.85 -15.76 -4.74
N ARG A 92 -4.95 -15.23 -4.20
CA ARG A 92 -6.17 -14.99 -4.97
C ARG A 92 -5.94 -13.98 -6.10
N LYS A 93 -5.24 -12.88 -5.81
CA LYS A 93 -4.90 -11.87 -6.81
C LYS A 93 -4.00 -12.42 -7.90
N ILE A 94 -3.04 -13.29 -7.54
CA ILE A 94 -2.18 -13.95 -8.52
C ILE A 94 -3.02 -14.80 -9.48
N ARG A 95 -4.00 -15.56 -8.95
CA ARG A 95 -4.90 -16.35 -9.79
C ARG A 95 -5.74 -15.48 -10.71
N GLU A 96 -6.32 -14.40 -10.17
CA GLU A 96 -7.12 -13.45 -10.97
C GLU A 96 -6.29 -12.80 -12.07
N LEU A 97 -5.07 -12.36 -11.74
CA LEU A 97 -4.15 -11.75 -12.70
C LEU A 97 -3.71 -12.75 -13.75
N THR A 98 -3.48 -14.00 -13.38
CA THR A 98 -3.12 -15.06 -14.32
C THR A 98 -4.24 -15.32 -15.33
N GLU A 99 -5.49 -15.36 -14.87
CA GLU A 99 -6.66 -15.50 -15.74
C GLU A 99 -6.81 -14.30 -16.68
N LEU A 100 -6.65 -13.09 -16.14
CA LEU A 100 -6.70 -11.87 -16.95
C LEU A 100 -5.62 -11.88 -18.02
N ARG A 101 -4.41 -12.31 -17.65
CA ARG A 101 -3.30 -12.43 -18.60
C ARG A 101 -3.64 -13.36 -19.75
N ARG A 102 -4.21 -14.53 -19.45
CA ARG A 102 -4.63 -15.49 -20.49
C ARG A 102 -5.67 -14.88 -21.42
N THR A 103 -6.65 -14.19 -20.86
CA THR A 103 -7.70 -13.51 -21.62
C THR A 103 -7.10 -12.47 -22.56
N LEU A 104 -6.20 -11.62 -22.04
CA LEU A 104 -5.56 -10.58 -22.83
C LEU A 104 -4.66 -11.17 -23.91
N GLU A 105 -3.91 -12.23 -23.63
CA GLU A 105 -3.10 -12.92 -24.64
C GLU A 105 -3.97 -13.43 -25.79
N HIS A 106 -5.09 -14.07 -25.46
CA HIS A 106 -6.04 -14.55 -26.47
C HIS A 106 -6.59 -13.39 -27.32
N LEU A 107 -6.99 -12.29 -26.67
CA LEU A 107 -7.54 -11.13 -27.36
C LEU A 107 -6.49 -10.42 -28.22
N VAL A 108 -5.23 -10.38 -27.78
CA VAL A 108 -4.13 -9.82 -28.57
C VAL A 108 -3.93 -10.62 -29.85
N HIS A 109 -4.01 -11.95 -29.79
CA HIS A 109 -3.93 -12.80 -30.98
C HIS A 109 -5.13 -12.61 -31.91
N ALA A 110 -6.31 -12.32 -31.37
CA ALA A 110 -7.52 -12.08 -32.16
C ALA A 110 -7.57 -10.66 -32.73
N CYS A 111 -6.81 -9.71 -32.17
CA CYS A 111 -6.77 -8.34 -32.64
C CYS A 111 -5.86 -8.21 -33.87
N HIS A 112 -6.37 -7.56 -34.90
CA HIS A 112 -5.64 -7.40 -36.17
C HIS A 112 -4.56 -6.31 -36.12
N GLY A 113 -4.57 -5.45 -35.10
CA GLY A 113 -3.58 -4.38 -34.93
C GLY A 113 -3.58 -3.36 -36.06
N ASN A 114 -4.73 -3.10 -36.68
CA ASN A 114 -4.88 -2.17 -37.79
C ASN A 114 -5.69 -0.92 -37.37
N ASP A 115 -5.96 -0.02 -38.35
CA ASP A 115 -6.68 1.23 -38.09
C ASP A 115 -8.19 1.05 -37.96
N ARG A 116 -8.71 -0.16 -38.02
CA ARG A 116 -10.13 -0.42 -37.83
C ARG A 116 -10.55 -0.27 -36.38
N PRO A 117 -11.75 0.22 -36.12
CA PRO A 117 -12.23 0.43 -34.76
C PRO A 117 -12.62 -0.86 -34.02
N ASP A 118 -12.85 -1.96 -34.74
CA ASP A 118 -13.21 -3.23 -34.15
C ASP A 118 -12.03 -3.82 -33.38
N CYS A 119 -12.16 -3.87 -32.06
CA CYS A 119 -11.11 -4.35 -31.17
C CYS A 119 -11.70 -5.29 -30.12
N PRO A 120 -11.44 -6.61 -30.22
CA PRO A 120 -11.93 -7.58 -29.23
C PRO A 120 -11.52 -7.25 -27.79
N ILE A 121 -10.33 -6.63 -27.62
CA ILE A 121 -9.84 -6.24 -26.28
C ILE A 121 -10.77 -5.20 -25.67
N LEU A 122 -11.12 -4.14 -26.42
CA LEU A 122 -11.99 -3.09 -25.94
C LEU A 122 -13.42 -3.58 -25.71
N GLU A 123 -13.92 -4.45 -26.58
CA GLU A 123 -15.23 -5.06 -26.45
C GLU A 123 -15.33 -5.87 -25.16
N GLU A 124 -14.35 -6.73 -24.87
CA GLU A 124 -14.32 -7.56 -23.68
C GLU A 124 -14.26 -6.69 -22.41
N LEU A 125 -13.43 -5.65 -22.39
CA LEU A 125 -13.31 -4.75 -21.25
C LEU A 125 -14.57 -3.93 -21.03
N SER A 126 -15.25 -3.53 -22.13
CA SER A 126 -16.47 -2.71 -22.02
C SER A 126 -17.68 -3.51 -21.52
N ASP A 127 -17.70 -4.81 -21.70
CA ASP A 127 -18.78 -5.70 -21.19
C ASP A 127 -18.77 -5.82 -19.68
N GLY A 128 -17.72 -5.36 -19.01
CA GLY A 128 -17.64 -5.38 -17.55
C GLY A 128 -17.52 -6.76 -16.93
N ARG A 129 -17.06 -7.73 -17.69
CA ARG A 129 -16.94 -9.13 -17.26
C ARG A 129 -15.53 -9.50 -16.84
#